data_c4b4fcb9ce706affaad7e3435ec83d18
#
_entry.id   c4b4fcb9ce706affaad7e3435ec83d18
#
_cell.length_a   1.000
_cell.length_b   1.000
_cell.length_c   1.000
_cell.angle_alpha   90.00
_cell.angle_beta   90.00
_cell.angle_gamma   90.00
#
_symmetry.space_group_name_H-M   'P 1'
#
loop_
_entity.id
_entity.type
_entity.pdbx_description
1 polymer ?
#
loop_
_entity_poly.entity_id
_entity_poly.type
_entity_poly.pdbx_seq_one_letter_code
_entity_poly.pdbx_strand_id
1 'polypeptide(L)'
;MKVSIIGGGGLVGSMTAYALQCGGVVSGLCVIDANKDVAQGVATDLLNGACLVPGDQRISAGDYGDIPSSDIVVITAGLRRKPDESRLDLINRNGDLFLGILDQVMAALNGARR
;
A
#
# COMPACT_ATOMS: atom_id res chain seq x y z
N MET A 1 9.28 8.24 -10.42
CA MET A 1 7.88 7.97 -10.06
C MET A 1 7.83 7.24 -8.74
N LYS A 2 7.01 7.73 -7.83
CA LYS A 2 6.76 7.12 -6.52
C LYS A 2 5.38 6.48 -6.48
N VAL A 3 5.31 5.24 -6.00
CA VAL A 3 4.06 4.49 -5.81
C VAL A 3 3.86 4.22 -4.33
N SER A 4 2.68 4.54 -3.81
CA SER A 4 2.25 4.14 -2.47
C SER A 4 1.22 3.02 -2.57
N ILE A 5 1.35 2.01 -1.73
CA ILE A 5 0.47 0.85 -1.70
C ILE A 5 -0.22 0.77 -0.36
N ILE A 6 -1.53 1.00 -0.35
CA ILE A 6 -2.39 0.87 0.83
C ILE A 6 -2.88 -0.57 0.91
N GLY A 7 -2.67 -1.21 2.03
CA GLY A 7 -2.81 -2.65 2.17
C GLY A 7 -1.54 -3.41 1.77
N GLY A 8 -0.41 -2.71 1.77
CA GLY A 8 0.88 -3.26 1.33
C GLY A 8 1.46 -4.36 2.21
N GLY A 9 0.92 -4.54 3.41
CA GLY A 9 1.26 -5.68 4.27
C GLY A 9 0.52 -6.97 3.93
N GLY A 10 -0.52 -6.91 3.10
CA GLY A 10 -1.25 -8.07 2.65
C GLY A 10 -0.56 -8.83 1.52
N LEU A 11 -1.11 -9.99 1.17
CA LEU A 11 -0.51 -10.84 0.12
C LEU A 11 -0.43 -10.11 -1.23
N VAL A 12 -1.55 -9.54 -1.69
CA VAL A 12 -1.59 -8.86 -2.98
C VAL A 12 -0.73 -7.60 -2.97
N GLY A 13 -0.81 -6.79 -1.92
CA GLY A 13 -0.06 -5.55 -1.80
C GLY A 13 1.45 -5.77 -1.73
N SER A 14 1.91 -6.74 -0.94
CA SER A 14 3.34 -7.05 -0.82
C SER A 14 3.90 -7.65 -2.11
N MET A 15 3.13 -8.49 -2.80
CA MET A 15 3.53 -9.04 -4.10
C MET A 15 3.57 -7.97 -5.19
N THR A 16 2.64 -7.02 -5.16
CA THR A 16 2.66 -5.85 -6.05
C THR A 16 3.90 -5.01 -5.83
N ALA A 17 4.25 -4.73 -4.58
CA ALA A 17 5.46 -3.99 -4.23
C ALA A 17 6.72 -4.70 -4.74
N TYR A 18 6.80 -6.01 -4.53
CA TYR A 18 7.92 -6.82 -5.02
C TYR A 18 8.03 -6.80 -6.55
N ALA A 19 6.91 -6.95 -7.26
CA ALA A 19 6.91 -6.88 -8.72
C ALA A 19 7.37 -5.53 -9.24
N LEU A 20 6.95 -4.44 -8.61
CA LEU A 20 7.40 -3.09 -8.96
C LEU A 20 8.89 -2.89 -8.68
N GLN A 21 9.39 -3.44 -7.59
CA GLN A 21 10.83 -3.42 -7.28
C GLN A 21 11.63 -4.16 -8.35
N CYS A 22 11.24 -5.39 -8.68
CA CYS A 22 11.93 -6.22 -9.67
C CYS A 22 11.88 -5.61 -11.07
N GLY A 23 10.80 -4.94 -11.42
CA GLY A 23 10.63 -4.30 -12.72
C GLY A 23 11.48 -3.06 -12.92
N GLY A 24 12.00 -2.44 -11.87
CA GLY A 24 12.82 -1.24 -11.93
C GLY A 24 12.12 -0.01 -12.50
N VAL A 25 10.79 -0.01 -12.50
CA VAL A 25 9.98 1.06 -13.13
C VAL A 25 9.65 2.21 -12.19
N VAL A 26 9.92 2.06 -10.90
CA VAL A 26 9.63 3.07 -9.89
C VAL A 26 10.91 3.50 -9.18
N SER A 27 10.98 4.76 -8.78
CA SER A 27 12.08 5.30 -7.98
C SER A 27 11.79 5.26 -6.48
N GLY A 28 10.54 5.13 -6.10
CA GLY A 28 10.12 5.06 -4.71
C GLY A 28 8.92 4.16 -4.51
N LEU A 29 8.94 3.40 -3.42
CA LEU A 29 7.84 2.56 -2.95
C LEU A 29 7.55 2.90 -1.49
N CYS A 30 6.31 3.21 -1.19
CA CYS A 30 5.83 3.42 0.17
C CYS A 30 4.79 2.36 0.51
N VAL A 31 5.08 1.54 1.49
CA VAL A 31 4.18 0.48 1.97
C VAL A 31 3.34 1.04 3.12
N ILE A 32 2.05 1.08 2.94
CA ILE A 32 1.09 1.60 3.93
C ILE A 32 0.13 0.47 4.32
N ASP A 33 0.00 0.23 5.60
CA ASP A 33 -0.93 -0.77 6.13
C ASP A 33 -1.47 -0.32 7.48
N ALA A 34 -2.68 -0.73 7.83
CA ALA A 34 -3.25 -0.48 9.15
C ALA A 34 -2.39 -1.12 10.26
N ASN A 35 -1.79 -2.27 9.96
CA ASN A 35 -0.77 -2.88 10.81
C ASN A 35 0.61 -2.35 10.39
N LYS A 36 1.11 -1.38 11.13
CA LYS A 36 2.39 -0.71 10.85
C LYS A 36 3.60 -1.65 10.95
N ASP A 37 3.55 -2.63 11.83
CA ASP A 37 4.63 -3.60 11.99
C ASP A 37 4.75 -4.51 10.75
N VAL A 38 3.62 -4.91 10.19
CA VAL A 38 3.60 -5.70 8.95
C VAL A 38 4.11 -4.87 7.76
N ALA A 39 3.69 -3.62 7.65
CA ALA A 39 4.20 -2.71 6.62
C ALA A 39 5.72 -2.53 6.72
N GLN A 40 6.22 -2.32 7.93
CA GLN A 40 7.66 -2.21 8.17
C GLN A 40 8.40 -3.51 7.83
N GLY A 41 7.83 -4.66 8.14
CA GLY A 41 8.38 -5.97 7.79
C GLY A 41 8.51 -6.15 6.29
N VAL A 42 7.48 -5.80 5.52
CA VAL A 42 7.51 -5.85 4.05
C VAL A 42 8.58 -4.90 3.49
N ALA A 43 8.62 -3.66 3.97
CA ALA A 43 9.62 -2.68 3.52
C ALA A 43 11.05 -3.18 3.80
N THR A 44 11.27 -3.77 4.96
CA THR A 44 12.58 -4.34 5.34
C THR A 44 12.96 -5.50 4.44
N ASP A 45 12.02 -6.42 4.14
CA ASP A 45 12.27 -7.54 3.23
C ASP A 45 12.65 -7.06 1.82
N LEU A 46 11.95 -6.04 1.32
CA LEU A 46 12.27 -5.46 0.01
C LEU A 46 13.65 -4.79 0.01
N LEU A 47 13.99 -4.06 1.07
CA LEU A 47 15.31 -3.43 1.21
C LEU A 47 16.44 -4.46 1.27
N ASN A 48 16.23 -5.58 1.94
CA ASN A 48 17.23 -6.67 1.99
C ASN A 48 17.52 -7.28 0.63
N GLY A 49 16.54 -7.27 -0.27
CA GLY A 49 16.70 -7.76 -1.65
C GLY A 49 17.15 -6.70 -2.66
N ALA A 50 17.27 -5.44 -2.25
CA ALA A 50 17.49 -4.32 -3.18
C ALA A 50 18.81 -4.43 -3.97
N CYS A 51 19.83 -5.05 -3.40
CA CYS A 51 21.11 -5.25 -4.08
C CYS A 51 21.05 -6.28 -5.23
N LEU A 52 19.99 -7.07 -5.30
CA LEU A 52 19.81 -8.13 -6.31
C LEU A 52 18.90 -7.71 -7.47
N VAL A 53 18.36 -6.50 -7.44
CA VAL A 53 17.46 -5.99 -8.46
C VAL A 53 18.02 -4.71 -9.09
N PRO A 54 17.62 -4.38 -10.33
CA PRO A 54 18.10 -3.18 -10.99
C PRO A 54 17.49 -1.92 -10.36
N GLY A 55 18.27 -0.83 -10.38
CA GLY A 55 17.86 0.48 -9.95
C GLY A 55 18.21 0.82 -8.50
N ASP A 56 18.03 2.08 -8.17
CA ASP A 56 18.24 2.64 -6.83
C ASP A 56 16.90 3.20 -6.35
N GLN A 57 16.16 2.36 -5.65
CA GLN A 57 14.80 2.68 -5.21
C GLN A 57 14.78 3.03 -3.73
N ARG A 58 13.99 4.03 -3.39
CA ARG A 58 13.68 4.37 -2.00
C ARG A 58 12.46 3.56 -1.57
N ILE A 59 12.65 2.68 -0.60
CA ILE A 59 11.60 1.81 -0.09
C ILE A 59 11.40 2.11 1.39
N SER A 60 10.17 2.40 1.78
CA SER A 60 9.83 2.72 3.16
C SER A 60 8.43 2.21 3.52
N ALA A 61 8.22 1.99 4.80
CA ALA A 61 6.88 1.94 5.36
C ALA A 61 6.46 3.37 5.72
N GLY A 62 5.21 3.71 5.50
CA GLY A 62 4.71 5.04 5.76
C GLY A 62 3.25 5.05 6.17
N ASP A 63 2.65 6.22 6.11
CA ASP A 63 1.26 6.45 6.43
C ASP A 63 0.59 7.36 5.37
N TYR A 64 -0.65 7.77 5.63
CA TYR A 64 -1.38 8.63 4.71
C TYR A 64 -0.71 9.99 4.46
N GLY A 65 0.15 10.45 5.37
CA GLY A 65 0.94 11.68 5.18
C GLY A 65 1.94 11.59 4.02
N ASP A 66 2.28 10.39 3.59
CA ASP A 66 3.18 10.15 2.45
C ASP A 66 2.47 10.18 1.09
N ILE A 67 1.14 10.11 1.07
CA ILE A 67 0.32 10.08 -0.15
C ILE A 67 0.56 11.30 -1.05
N PRO A 68 0.62 12.54 -0.54
CA PRO A 68 0.78 13.73 -1.39
C PRO A 68 2.04 13.72 -2.26
N SER A 69 3.07 13.02 -1.84
CA SER A 69 4.32 12.89 -2.61
C SER A 69 4.31 11.74 -3.61
N SER A 70 3.20 11.01 -3.70
CA SER A 70 3.07 9.84 -4.58
C SER A 70 2.48 10.24 -5.94
N ASP A 71 3.00 9.64 -6.98
CA ASP A 71 2.44 9.77 -8.34
C ASP A 71 1.25 8.83 -8.56
N ILE A 72 1.33 7.64 -7.96
CA ILE A 72 0.29 6.61 -8.05
C ILE A 72 0.01 6.05 -6.65
N VAL A 73 -1.26 5.87 -6.35
CA VAL A 73 -1.72 5.19 -5.12
C VAL A 73 -2.47 3.92 -5.52
N VAL A 74 -1.99 2.80 -5.04
CA VAL A 74 -2.61 1.49 -5.25
C VAL A 74 -3.31 1.06 -3.97
N ILE A 75 -4.56 0.69 -4.05
CA ILE A 75 -5.35 0.24 -2.91
C ILE A 75 -5.62 -1.25 -3.07
N THR A 76 -4.99 -2.06 -2.24
CA THR A 76 -5.17 -3.51 -2.20
C THR A 76 -5.77 -3.98 -0.87
N ALA A 77 -6.11 -3.05 0.00
CA ALA A 77 -6.71 -3.37 1.29
C ALA A 77 -8.06 -4.06 1.12
N GLY A 78 -8.27 -5.13 1.87
CA GLY A 78 -9.51 -5.88 1.85
C GLY A 78 -9.63 -6.75 3.10
N LEU A 79 -10.85 -7.08 3.46
CA LEU A 79 -11.17 -7.94 4.60
C LEU A 79 -11.34 -9.38 4.11
N ARG A 80 -10.86 -10.32 4.92
CA ARG A 80 -11.10 -11.74 4.66
C ARG A 80 -12.53 -12.10 5.04
N ARG A 81 -13.10 -13.03 4.27
CA ARG A 81 -14.41 -13.59 4.56
C ARG A 81 -14.38 -14.32 5.91
N LYS A 82 -15.37 -14.03 6.76
CA LYS A 82 -15.60 -14.79 7.98
C LYS A 82 -16.32 -16.11 7.65
N PRO A 83 -16.15 -17.17 8.49
CA PRO A 83 -16.74 -18.49 8.19
C PRO A 83 -18.24 -18.48 7.93
N ASP A 84 -19.00 -17.65 8.65
CA ASP A 84 -20.47 -17.59 8.56
C ASP A 84 -20.97 -16.39 7.75
N GLU A 85 -20.08 -15.73 7.00
CA GLU A 85 -20.39 -14.53 6.24
C GLU A 85 -20.75 -14.83 4.81
N SER A 86 -21.82 -14.21 4.30
CA SER A 86 -22.15 -14.29 2.88
C SER A 86 -21.18 -13.46 2.02
N ARG A 87 -21.12 -13.73 0.73
CA ARG A 87 -20.35 -12.89 -0.21
C ARG A 87 -20.87 -11.47 -0.27
N LEU A 88 -22.17 -11.27 -0.15
CA LEU A 88 -22.79 -9.95 -0.17
C LEU A 88 -22.38 -9.13 1.05
N ASP A 89 -22.38 -9.74 2.25
CA ASP A 89 -21.92 -9.10 3.47
C ASP A 89 -20.44 -8.70 3.38
N LEU A 90 -19.61 -9.57 2.80
CA LEU A 90 -18.19 -9.27 2.57
C LEU A 90 -18.01 -8.10 1.60
N ILE A 91 -18.78 -8.06 0.51
CA ILE A 91 -18.73 -6.95 -0.45
C ILE A 91 -19.12 -5.65 0.23
N ASN A 92 -20.17 -5.63 1.06
CA ASN A 92 -20.59 -4.44 1.79
C ASN A 92 -19.52 -3.96 2.77
N ARG A 93 -18.91 -4.87 3.54
CA ARG A 93 -17.82 -4.53 4.47
C ARG A 93 -16.59 -4.00 3.73
N ASN A 94 -16.21 -4.59 2.61
CA ASN A 94 -15.09 -4.12 1.79
C ASN A 94 -15.41 -2.78 1.13
N GLY A 95 -16.66 -2.54 0.73
CA GLY A 95 -17.09 -1.25 0.22
C GLY A 95 -16.94 -0.14 1.26
N ASP A 96 -17.37 -0.38 2.49
CA ASP A 96 -17.22 0.56 3.60
C ASP A 96 -15.75 0.81 3.92
N LEU A 97 -14.92 -0.23 3.95
CA LEU A 97 -13.48 -0.10 4.14
C LEU A 97 -12.84 0.75 3.05
N PHE A 98 -13.19 0.49 1.80
CA PHE A 98 -12.64 1.24 0.66
C PHE A 98 -13.04 2.72 0.71
N LEU A 99 -14.29 3.03 1.03
CA LEU A 99 -14.74 4.41 1.17
C LEU A 99 -14.00 5.12 2.31
N GLY A 100 -13.78 4.46 3.43
CA GLY A 100 -13.00 5.02 4.53
C GLY A 100 -11.54 5.30 4.15
N ILE A 101 -10.92 4.41 3.40
CA ILE A 101 -9.56 4.60 2.86
C ILE A 101 -9.55 5.79 1.88
N LEU A 102 -10.51 5.84 0.98
CA LEU A 102 -10.61 6.92 -0.01
C LEU A 102 -10.77 8.28 0.66
N ASP A 103 -11.59 8.38 1.69
CA ASP A 103 -11.75 9.60 2.48
C ASP A 103 -10.42 10.05 3.10
N GLN A 104 -9.64 9.14 3.64
CA GLN A 104 -8.32 9.45 4.21
C GLN A 104 -7.31 9.88 3.14
N VAL A 105 -7.32 9.25 1.99
CA VAL A 105 -6.49 9.64 0.83
C VAL A 105 -6.85 11.06 0.39
N MET A 106 -8.12 11.34 0.23
CA MET A 106 -8.59 12.67 -0.18
C MET A 106 -8.26 13.75 0.86
N ALA A 107 -8.39 13.44 2.15
CA ALA A 107 -8.01 14.36 3.23
C ALA A 107 -6.50 14.66 3.20
N ALA A 108 -5.66 13.65 2.98
CA ALA A 108 -4.21 13.83 2.87
C ALA A 108 -3.84 14.73 1.67
N LEU A 109 -4.46 14.48 0.51
CA LEU A 109 -4.24 15.27 -0.70
C LEU A 109 -4.70 16.73 -0.53
N ASN A 110 -5.85 16.96 0.08
CA ASN A 110 -6.39 18.29 0.32
C ASN A 110 -5.55 19.08 1.33
N GLY A 111 -5.01 18.42 2.35
CA GLY A 111 -4.08 19.02 3.31
C GLY A 111 -2.78 19.53 2.68
N ALA A 112 -2.29 18.83 1.66
CA ALA A 112 -1.05 19.18 0.96
C ALA A 112 -1.20 20.36 -0.03
N ARG A 113 -2.42 20.68 -0.43
CA ARG A 113 -2.70 21.79 -1.36
C ARG A 113 -2.73 23.17 -0.68
N ARG A 114 -2.55 23.21 0.59
CA ARG A 114 -2.53 24.45 1.35
C ARG A 114 -1.11 25.07 1.38
#